data_03642758d55a2e9d3277c024cb81ab77
#
_entry.id   03642758d55a2e9d3277c024cb81ab77
#
_cell.length_a   1.000
_cell.length_b   1.000
_cell.length_c   1.000
_cell.angle_alpha   90.00
_cell.angle_beta   90.00
_cell.angle_gamma   90.00
#
_symmetry.space_group_name_H-M   'P 1'
#
loop_
_entity.id
_entity.type
_entity.pdbx_description
1 polymer ?
#
loop_
_entity_poly.entity_id
_entity_poly.type
_entity_poly.pdbx_seq_one_letter_code
_entity_poly.pdbx_strand_id
1 'polypeptide(L)'
;MTMSLLFSMAAHAQQDVTRFLGIPVDGSKSEMIHRLKEKGFQYNQSTGALRGEFNGLEVDIYVVTTKNKVSSIMVADVNTVDETNIRIRFNNLCEQFADNPKYTSLADNCMIPEDEDISYEMLVHDKRYEAIFHQLAFDEKGWTAKSDPELLSKYTEEQLEHPTAEIETEIAAVRLRRKLEDFYSCSKRPVWFMISDFYGKYYIIMYYDNEYNRANGEDL
;
A
#
# COMPACT_ATOMS: atom_id res chain seq x y z
N MET A 1 -36.09 -6.29 37.85
CA MET A 1 -36.27 -6.40 36.39
C MET A 1 -35.18 -5.53 35.76
N THR A 2 -34.02 -6.15 35.54
CA THR A 2 -32.79 -5.48 35.02
C THR A 2 -32.74 -5.68 33.52
N MET A 3 -32.93 -4.59 32.80
CA MET A 3 -32.91 -4.55 31.34
C MET A 3 -31.43 -4.46 30.89
N SER A 4 -30.89 -5.61 30.44
CA SER A 4 -29.53 -5.71 29.88
C SER A 4 -29.56 -5.13 28.47
N LEU A 5 -28.95 -3.95 28.29
CA LEU A 5 -28.67 -3.38 26.95
C LEU A 5 -27.54 -4.20 26.30
N LEU A 6 -27.91 -5.07 25.38
CA LEU A 6 -26.99 -5.67 24.44
C LEU A 6 -26.51 -4.60 23.45
N PHE A 7 -25.34 -4.04 23.66
CA PHE A 7 -24.63 -3.30 22.63
C PHE A 7 -24.18 -4.30 21.56
N SER A 8 -24.94 -4.38 20.49
CA SER A 8 -24.51 -5.00 19.25
C SER A 8 -23.37 -4.17 18.66
N MET A 9 -22.14 -4.52 18.97
CA MET A 9 -20.98 -4.07 18.18
C MET A 9 -21.15 -4.67 16.79
N ALA A 10 -21.67 -3.90 15.84
CA ALA A 10 -21.52 -4.22 14.43
C ALA A 10 -20.01 -4.24 14.16
N ALA A 11 -19.43 -5.45 14.07
CA ALA A 11 -18.14 -5.64 13.49
C ALA A 11 -18.27 -5.22 12.02
N HIS A 12 -17.95 -3.97 11.73
CA HIS A 12 -17.66 -3.56 10.36
C HIS A 12 -16.48 -4.43 9.95
N ALA A 13 -16.72 -5.36 9.03
CA ALA A 13 -15.65 -6.05 8.36
C ALA A 13 -14.71 -4.96 7.85
N GLN A 14 -13.52 -4.87 8.44
CA GLN A 14 -12.54 -3.86 8.10
C GLN A 14 -12.19 -4.12 6.65
N GLN A 15 -12.61 -3.23 5.76
CA GLN A 15 -12.25 -3.31 4.36
C GLN A 15 -10.73 -3.42 4.28
N ASP A 16 -10.27 -4.36 3.48
CA ASP A 16 -8.85 -4.61 3.29
C ASP A 16 -8.26 -3.51 2.41
N VAL A 17 -7.83 -2.44 3.06
CA VAL A 17 -7.33 -1.22 2.44
C VAL A 17 -5.81 -1.21 2.38
N THR A 18 -5.25 -0.42 1.47
CA THR A 18 -3.81 -0.12 1.42
C THR A 18 -3.28 0.29 2.79
N ARG A 19 -2.06 -0.14 3.11
CA ARG A 19 -1.38 0.21 4.36
C ARG A 19 -0.09 0.96 4.07
N PHE A 20 0.12 2.05 4.78
CA PHE A 20 1.39 2.78 4.81
C PHE A 20 2.04 2.60 6.18
N LEU A 21 3.26 2.07 6.23
CA LEU A 21 3.99 1.73 7.48
C LEU A 21 3.16 0.86 8.46
N GLY A 22 2.30 -0.01 7.90
CA GLY A 22 1.38 -0.84 8.69
C GLY A 22 0.10 -0.13 9.14
N ILE A 23 -0.04 1.17 8.88
CA ILE A 23 -1.23 1.96 9.20
C ILE A 23 -2.22 1.84 8.03
N PRO A 24 -3.48 1.44 8.23
CA PRO A 24 -4.48 1.46 7.17
C PRO A 24 -4.70 2.88 6.64
N VAL A 25 -4.68 3.04 5.32
CA VAL A 25 -4.96 4.32 4.63
C VAL A 25 -6.47 4.54 4.63
N ASP A 26 -7.01 4.87 5.81
CA ASP A 26 -8.45 5.07 6.05
C ASP A 26 -8.65 5.91 7.33
N GLY A 27 -9.91 6.22 7.64
CA GLY A 27 -10.26 6.97 8.84
C GLY A 27 -10.13 8.48 8.67
N SER A 28 -10.00 9.22 9.76
CA SER A 28 -9.88 10.67 9.75
C SER A 28 -8.46 11.15 9.51
N LYS A 29 -8.31 12.36 8.91
CA LYS A 29 -7.00 13.00 8.71
C LYS A 29 -6.24 13.21 10.03
N SER A 30 -6.94 13.60 11.09
CA SER A 30 -6.33 13.85 12.40
C SER A 30 -5.76 12.58 13.03
N GLU A 31 -6.49 11.46 12.92
CA GLU A 31 -6.02 10.16 13.42
C GLU A 31 -4.82 9.66 12.62
N MET A 32 -4.83 9.79 11.30
CA MET A 32 -3.69 9.43 10.46
C MET A 32 -2.45 10.25 10.80
N ILE A 33 -2.59 11.57 10.97
CA ILE A 33 -1.49 12.46 11.41
C ILE A 33 -0.95 12.00 12.77
N HIS A 34 -1.83 11.64 13.71
CA HIS A 34 -1.40 11.16 15.04
C HIS A 34 -0.58 9.88 14.91
N ARG A 35 -1.05 8.88 14.17
CA ARG A 35 -0.34 7.61 13.96
C ARG A 35 1.00 7.79 13.25
N LEU A 36 1.08 8.71 12.27
CA LEU A 36 2.34 9.02 11.60
C LEU A 36 3.35 9.72 12.55
N LYS A 37 2.86 10.56 13.46
CA LYS A 37 3.71 11.15 14.52
C LYS A 37 4.26 10.08 15.47
N GLU A 38 3.49 9.06 15.81
CA GLU A 38 3.96 7.90 16.60
C GLU A 38 5.03 7.08 15.86
N LYS A 39 5.07 7.15 14.52
CA LYS A 39 6.13 6.56 13.68
C LYS A 39 7.38 7.45 13.57
N GLY A 40 7.40 8.63 14.21
CA GLY A 40 8.55 9.53 14.25
C GLY A 40 8.49 10.72 13.28
N PHE A 41 7.43 10.85 12.49
CA PHE A 41 7.29 12.00 11.58
C PHE A 41 6.86 13.27 12.33
N GLN A 42 7.41 14.41 11.93
CA GLN A 42 7.15 15.71 12.54
C GLN A 42 6.16 16.51 11.69
N TYR A 43 5.02 16.87 12.27
CA TYR A 43 3.98 17.62 11.57
C TYR A 43 4.29 19.12 11.53
N ASN A 44 4.31 19.68 10.34
CA ASN A 44 4.46 21.11 10.11
C ASN A 44 3.08 21.72 9.79
N GLN A 45 2.58 22.56 10.69
CA GLN A 45 1.25 23.18 10.53
C GLN A 45 1.19 24.17 9.36
N SER A 46 2.30 24.81 8.99
CA SER A 46 2.31 25.81 7.91
C SER A 46 2.19 25.19 6.52
N THR A 47 2.76 24.00 6.34
CA THR A 47 2.73 23.26 5.06
C THR A 47 1.67 22.15 5.03
N GLY A 48 1.20 21.71 6.20
CA GLY A 48 0.34 20.55 6.33
C GLY A 48 1.03 19.21 6.09
N ALA A 49 2.36 19.21 5.92
CA ALA A 49 3.18 18.02 5.70
C ALA A 49 3.68 17.40 7.00
N LEU A 50 3.97 16.11 6.98
CA LEU A 50 4.76 15.44 8.01
C LEU A 50 6.13 15.10 7.43
N ARG A 51 7.20 15.62 8.07
CA ARG A 51 8.58 15.39 7.63
C ARG A 51 9.24 14.31 8.45
N GLY A 52 10.03 13.46 7.80
CA GLY A 52 10.81 12.40 8.44
C GLY A 52 11.56 11.56 7.43
N GLU A 53 12.13 10.44 7.90
CA GLU A 53 12.86 9.50 7.05
C GLU A 53 11.94 8.37 6.56
N PHE A 54 11.99 8.09 5.27
CA PHE A 54 11.32 6.96 4.65
C PHE A 54 12.20 6.38 3.53
N ASN A 55 12.41 5.07 3.55
CA ASN A 55 13.25 4.36 2.58
C ASN A 55 14.66 4.99 2.40
N GLY A 56 15.27 5.41 3.53
CA GLY A 56 16.62 5.96 3.58
C GLY A 56 16.75 7.41 3.09
N LEU A 57 15.64 8.11 2.83
CA LEU A 57 15.63 9.51 2.41
C LEU A 57 14.72 10.34 3.30
N GLU A 58 15.03 11.65 3.40
CA GLU A 58 14.12 12.62 4.00
C GLU A 58 12.95 12.88 3.06
N VAL A 59 11.73 12.77 3.59
CA VAL A 59 10.49 12.92 2.82
C VAL A 59 9.50 13.85 3.51
N ASP A 60 8.65 14.47 2.70
CA ASP A 60 7.43 15.13 3.14
C ASP A 60 6.21 14.22 2.82
N ILE A 61 5.41 13.94 3.84
CA ILE A 61 4.21 13.12 3.74
C ILE A 61 2.97 14.01 3.84
N TYR A 62 2.05 13.86 2.90
CA TYR A 62 0.77 14.55 2.88
C TYR A 62 -0.38 13.55 3.01
N VAL A 63 -1.29 13.81 3.95
CA VAL A 63 -2.52 13.03 4.14
C VAL A 63 -3.62 13.63 3.29
N VAL A 64 -3.99 12.94 2.22
CA VAL A 64 -5.06 13.33 1.28
C VAL A 64 -6.38 12.73 1.73
N THR A 65 -7.46 13.52 1.65
CA THR A 65 -8.80 13.08 2.07
C THR A 65 -9.85 13.34 1.00
N THR A 66 -10.82 12.44 0.90
CA THR A 66 -12.04 12.60 0.11
C THR A 66 -13.22 12.41 1.05
N LYS A 67 -14.19 13.33 1.03
CA LYS A 67 -15.38 13.28 1.92
C LYS A 67 -15.03 13.05 3.41
N ASN A 68 -13.96 13.74 3.89
CA ASN A 68 -13.41 13.65 5.25
C ASN A 68 -12.81 12.30 5.66
N LYS A 69 -12.60 11.37 4.72
CA LYS A 69 -11.88 10.11 4.93
C LYS A 69 -10.53 10.14 4.21
N VAL A 70 -9.51 9.54 4.79
CA VAL A 70 -8.20 9.39 4.15
C VAL A 70 -8.36 8.53 2.91
N SER A 71 -8.03 9.10 1.76
CA SER A 71 -8.09 8.44 0.45
C SER A 71 -6.71 8.11 -0.11
N SER A 72 -5.67 8.84 0.33
CA SER A 72 -4.29 8.59 -0.12
C SER A 72 -3.28 9.12 0.89
N ILE A 73 -2.12 8.49 0.93
CA ILE A 73 -0.89 9.05 1.52
C ILE A 73 0.06 9.35 0.36
N MET A 74 0.41 10.62 0.19
CA MET A 74 1.41 11.06 -0.76
C MET A 74 2.74 11.28 -0.04
N VAL A 75 3.80 10.68 -0.54
CA VAL A 75 5.17 10.77 -0.02
C VAL A 75 6.04 11.41 -1.09
N ALA A 76 6.69 12.53 -0.81
CA ALA A 76 7.56 13.22 -1.75
C ALA A 76 8.99 13.30 -1.19
N ASP A 77 9.98 12.93 -1.99
CA ASP A 77 11.39 13.17 -1.63
C ASP A 77 11.61 14.68 -1.40
N VAL A 78 12.29 15.04 -0.32
CA VAL A 78 12.57 16.47 0.00
C VAL A 78 13.67 17.04 -0.89
N ASN A 79 14.67 16.21 -1.19
CA ASN A 79 15.83 16.60 -1.95
C ASN A 79 15.68 16.21 -3.42
N THR A 80 15.90 17.19 -4.29
CA THR A 80 15.96 16.93 -5.74
C THR A 80 17.34 16.46 -6.15
N VAL A 81 17.42 15.64 -7.21
CA VAL A 81 18.65 15.08 -7.75
C VAL A 81 18.75 15.33 -9.25
N ASP A 82 19.91 15.02 -9.86
CA ASP A 82 20.08 15.05 -11.31
C ASP A 82 19.45 13.82 -11.99
N GLU A 83 19.50 13.80 -13.32
CA GLU A 83 18.90 12.77 -14.16
C GLU A 83 19.48 11.37 -13.90
N THR A 84 20.79 11.25 -13.72
CA THR A 84 21.42 9.96 -13.44
C THR A 84 20.95 9.40 -12.11
N ASN A 85 20.94 10.23 -11.07
CA ASN A 85 20.54 9.82 -9.73
C ASN A 85 19.05 9.53 -9.63
N ILE A 86 18.18 10.25 -10.36
CA ILE A 86 16.75 9.94 -10.35
C ILE A 86 16.44 8.62 -11.05
N ARG A 87 17.14 8.27 -12.16
CA ARG A 87 17.04 6.97 -12.82
C ARG A 87 17.40 5.85 -11.86
N ILE A 88 18.54 5.96 -11.18
CA ILE A 88 18.98 4.98 -10.18
C ILE A 88 17.92 4.85 -9.07
N ARG A 89 17.42 5.97 -8.53
CA ARG A 89 16.40 6.00 -7.49
C ARG A 89 15.12 5.30 -7.93
N PHE A 90 14.63 5.61 -9.13
CA PHE A 90 13.42 5.02 -9.69
C PHE A 90 13.57 3.50 -9.91
N ASN A 91 14.67 3.08 -10.54
CA ASN A 91 14.94 1.67 -10.81
C ASN A 91 15.10 0.86 -9.51
N ASN A 92 15.83 1.39 -8.52
CA ASN A 92 15.94 0.76 -7.21
C ASN A 92 14.59 0.59 -6.52
N LEU A 93 13.65 1.54 -6.66
CA LEU A 93 12.30 1.39 -6.15
C LEU A 93 11.55 0.27 -6.89
N CYS A 94 11.64 0.20 -8.22
CA CYS A 94 11.04 -0.89 -9.00
C CYS A 94 11.53 -2.25 -8.50
N GLU A 95 12.84 -2.43 -8.32
CA GLU A 95 13.44 -3.67 -7.78
C GLU A 95 12.95 -3.97 -6.36
N GLN A 96 12.99 -2.99 -5.45
CA GLN A 96 12.55 -3.16 -4.06
C GLN A 96 11.09 -3.59 -3.96
N PHE A 97 10.21 -3.03 -4.79
CA PHE A 97 8.81 -3.42 -4.83
C PHE A 97 8.61 -4.81 -5.45
N ALA A 98 9.33 -5.12 -6.54
CA ALA A 98 9.27 -6.42 -7.20
C ALA A 98 9.76 -7.57 -6.30
N ASP A 99 10.82 -7.34 -5.53
CA ASP A 99 11.38 -8.31 -4.59
C ASP A 99 10.59 -8.47 -3.29
N ASN A 100 9.69 -7.53 -3.01
CA ASN A 100 8.91 -7.56 -1.78
C ASN A 100 7.63 -8.40 -1.95
N PRO A 101 7.51 -9.56 -1.26
CA PRO A 101 6.36 -10.47 -1.41
C PRO A 101 5.01 -9.87 -0.98
N LYS A 102 5.01 -8.67 -0.40
CA LYS A 102 3.78 -7.94 -0.06
C LYS A 102 3.21 -7.16 -1.23
N TYR A 103 3.88 -7.13 -2.37
CA TYR A 103 3.45 -6.40 -3.54
C TYR A 103 3.44 -7.28 -4.79
N THR A 104 2.63 -6.92 -5.75
CA THR A 104 2.61 -7.48 -7.09
C THR A 104 2.50 -6.37 -8.11
N SER A 105 3.12 -6.53 -9.27
CA SER A 105 2.91 -5.66 -10.44
C SER A 105 2.08 -6.39 -11.47
N LEU A 106 1.23 -5.67 -12.18
CA LEU A 106 0.50 -6.15 -13.35
C LEU A 106 1.21 -5.73 -14.66
N ALA A 107 2.28 -4.93 -14.56
CA ALA A 107 3.11 -4.52 -15.69
C ALA A 107 4.38 -5.41 -15.80
N ASP A 108 4.80 -5.67 -17.03
CA ASP A 108 5.92 -6.58 -17.29
C ASP A 108 7.28 -5.99 -16.87
N ASN A 109 7.49 -4.68 -17.05
CA ASN A 109 8.73 -3.99 -16.69
C ASN A 109 8.48 -2.49 -16.48
N CYS A 110 8.97 -1.94 -15.38
CA CYS A 110 8.93 -0.52 -15.08
C CYS A 110 10.30 0.17 -15.11
N MET A 111 11.40 -0.58 -15.37
CA MET A 111 12.76 -0.06 -15.35
C MET A 111 13.02 0.92 -16.49
N ILE A 112 13.73 2.01 -16.17
CA ILE A 112 14.16 3.00 -17.16
C ILE A 112 15.52 2.56 -17.71
N PRO A 113 15.69 2.40 -19.05
CA PRO A 113 16.96 2.04 -19.68
C PRO A 113 18.07 3.05 -19.37
N GLU A 114 19.33 2.58 -19.43
CA GLU A 114 20.50 3.44 -19.15
C GLU A 114 20.68 4.56 -20.19
N ASP A 115 20.33 4.30 -21.44
CA ASP A 115 20.42 5.21 -22.58
C ASP A 115 19.23 6.14 -22.77
N GLU A 116 18.22 6.05 -21.88
CA GLU A 116 17.05 6.92 -21.94
C GLU A 116 17.41 8.34 -21.48
N ASP A 117 17.08 9.35 -22.29
CA ASP A 117 17.19 10.78 -21.93
C ASP A 117 15.89 11.22 -21.26
N ILE A 118 15.84 11.09 -19.93
CA ILE A 118 14.64 11.42 -19.12
C ILE A 118 14.23 12.88 -19.32
N SER A 119 15.21 13.79 -19.34
CA SER A 119 14.98 15.22 -19.48
C SER A 119 14.30 15.55 -20.82
N TYR A 120 14.82 14.97 -21.89
CA TYR A 120 14.29 15.19 -23.23
C TYR A 120 12.89 14.56 -23.39
N GLU A 121 12.73 13.33 -22.94
CA GLU A 121 11.45 12.62 -23.04
C GLU A 121 10.34 13.31 -22.25
N MET A 122 10.63 13.77 -21.02
CA MET A 122 9.65 14.51 -20.22
C MET A 122 9.30 15.89 -20.83
N LEU A 123 10.32 16.61 -21.31
CA LEU A 123 10.11 17.99 -21.81
C LEU A 123 9.50 18.05 -23.22
N VAL A 124 9.93 17.15 -24.12
CA VAL A 124 9.57 17.21 -25.55
C VAL A 124 8.39 16.27 -25.87
N HIS A 125 8.35 15.11 -25.23
CA HIS A 125 7.34 14.09 -25.52
C HIS A 125 6.27 13.98 -24.42
N ASP A 126 6.35 14.81 -23.39
CA ASP A 126 5.42 14.78 -22.24
C ASP A 126 5.33 13.38 -21.58
N LYS A 127 6.45 12.61 -21.68
CA LYS A 127 6.54 11.25 -21.18
C LYS A 127 6.53 11.24 -19.65
N ARG A 128 5.69 10.38 -19.08
CA ARG A 128 5.64 10.16 -17.64
C ARG A 128 6.36 8.86 -17.28
N TYR A 129 7.25 8.93 -16.31
CA TYR A 129 7.90 7.76 -15.73
C TYR A 129 7.17 7.42 -14.44
N GLU A 130 6.37 6.36 -14.51
CA GLU A 130 5.57 5.88 -13.39
C GLU A 130 5.63 4.36 -13.29
N ALA A 131 5.54 3.85 -12.07
CA ALA A 131 5.45 2.42 -11.78
C ALA A 131 4.30 2.16 -10.81
N ILE A 132 3.51 1.12 -11.09
CA ILE A 132 2.31 0.77 -10.33
C ILE A 132 2.47 -0.64 -9.78
N PHE A 133 2.31 -0.76 -8.46
CA PHE A 133 2.28 -2.01 -7.72
C PHE A 133 0.97 -2.09 -6.93
N HIS A 134 0.59 -3.30 -6.55
CA HIS A 134 -0.59 -3.56 -5.75
C HIS A 134 -0.19 -4.27 -4.48
N GLN A 135 -0.65 -3.78 -3.34
CA GLN A 135 -0.34 -4.39 -2.06
C GLN A 135 -1.18 -5.63 -1.85
N LEU A 136 -0.51 -6.75 -1.51
CA LEU A 136 -1.15 -8.00 -1.11
C LEU A 136 -1.45 -7.94 0.40
N ALA A 137 -2.63 -8.42 0.79
CA ALA A 137 -3.05 -8.48 2.18
C ALA A 137 -2.81 -9.87 2.77
N PHE A 138 -2.82 -10.91 1.93
CA PHE A 138 -2.58 -12.27 2.37
C PHE A 138 -1.11 -12.49 2.74
N ASP A 139 -0.84 -12.63 4.03
CA ASP A 139 0.48 -12.99 4.52
C ASP A 139 0.73 -14.49 4.39
N GLU A 140 1.25 -14.91 3.24
CA GLU A 140 1.52 -16.34 2.95
C GLU A 140 2.49 -16.98 3.95
N LYS A 141 3.41 -16.20 4.52
CA LYS A 141 4.40 -16.72 5.49
C LYS A 141 3.84 -16.82 6.90
N GLY A 142 2.95 -15.92 7.26
CA GLY A 142 2.30 -15.91 8.58
C GLY A 142 1.01 -16.73 8.64
N TRP A 143 0.45 -17.13 7.48
CA TRP A 143 -0.77 -17.91 7.44
C TRP A 143 -0.52 -19.35 7.91
N THR A 144 -1.39 -19.83 8.80
CA THR A 144 -1.42 -21.21 9.25
C THR A 144 -2.84 -21.76 9.17
N ALA A 145 -2.99 -23.07 9.01
CA ALA A 145 -4.32 -23.71 9.01
C ALA A 145 -5.11 -23.41 10.29
N LYS A 146 -4.41 -23.29 11.42
CA LYS A 146 -4.99 -22.96 12.73
C LYS A 146 -5.42 -21.49 12.87
N SER A 147 -5.07 -20.61 11.93
CA SER A 147 -5.50 -19.19 11.91
C SER A 147 -6.65 -18.95 10.94
N ASP A 148 -7.04 -19.93 10.12
CA ASP A 148 -8.09 -19.75 9.13
C ASP A 148 -9.47 -20.11 9.72
N PRO A 149 -10.44 -19.16 9.75
CA PRO A 149 -11.75 -19.38 10.34
C PRO A 149 -12.55 -20.49 9.65
N GLU A 150 -12.36 -20.70 8.34
CA GLU A 150 -13.06 -21.74 7.60
C GLU A 150 -12.59 -23.14 8.03
N LEU A 151 -11.27 -23.32 8.15
CA LEU A 151 -10.72 -24.59 8.60
C LEU A 151 -11.08 -24.88 10.07
N LEU A 152 -11.03 -23.86 10.94
CA LEU A 152 -11.44 -23.98 12.34
C LEU A 152 -12.95 -24.28 12.51
N SER A 153 -13.78 -23.92 11.52
CA SER A 153 -15.21 -24.29 11.56
C SER A 153 -15.48 -25.77 11.23
N LYS A 154 -14.52 -26.44 10.59
CA LYS A 154 -14.65 -27.82 10.09
C LYS A 154 -13.83 -28.83 10.91
N TYR A 155 -12.68 -28.39 11.43
CA TYR A 155 -11.69 -29.26 12.06
C TYR A 155 -11.27 -28.70 13.43
N THR A 156 -10.89 -29.60 14.33
CA THR A 156 -10.27 -29.23 15.61
C THR A 156 -8.82 -28.78 15.41
N GLU A 157 -8.26 -28.03 16.36
CA GLU A 157 -6.85 -27.62 16.32
C GLU A 157 -5.90 -28.82 16.24
N GLU A 158 -6.21 -29.93 16.96
CA GLU A 158 -5.43 -31.18 16.94
C GLU A 158 -5.42 -31.83 15.55
N GLN A 159 -6.57 -31.83 14.84
CA GLN A 159 -6.66 -32.33 13.47
C GLN A 159 -5.90 -31.47 12.46
N LEU A 160 -5.82 -30.15 12.70
CA LEU A 160 -5.05 -29.23 11.87
C LEU A 160 -3.55 -29.27 12.19
N GLU A 161 -3.16 -29.73 13.38
CA GLU A 161 -1.76 -29.94 13.77
C GLU A 161 -1.19 -31.25 13.23
N HIS A 162 -2.02 -32.31 13.22
CA HIS A 162 -1.68 -33.62 12.73
C HIS A 162 -2.67 -34.07 11.63
N PRO A 163 -2.65 -33.40 10.46
CA PRO A 163 -3.64 -33.60 9.42
C PRO A 163 -3.49 -34.96 8.74
N THR A 164 -4.62 -35.58 8.41
CA THR A 164 -4.65 -36.72 7.45
C THR A 164 -4.38 -36.17 6.03
N ALA A 165 -4.07 -37.07 5.09
CA ALA A 165 -3.85 -36.69 3.68
C ALA A 165 -5.06 -35.93 3.06
N GLU A 166 -6.28 -36.26 3.49
CA GLU A 166 -7.50 -35.58 3.05
C GLU A 166 -7.57 -34.15 3.59
N ILE A 167 -7.27 -33.97 4.89
CA ILE A 167 -7.23 -32.66 5.53
C ILE A 167 -6.10 -31.81 4.96
N GLU A 168 -4.92 -32.36 4.69
CA GLU A 168 -3.80 -31.65 4.02
C GLU A 168 -4.21 -31.11 2.65
N THR A 169 -4.97 -31.92 1.88
CA THR A 169 -5.48 -31.48 0.58
C THR A 169 -6.43 -30.30 0.71
N GLU A 170 -7.32 -30.32 1.72
CA GLU A 170 -8.24 -29.20 1.95
C GLU A 170 -7.52 -27.96 2.47
N ILE A 171 -6.53 -28.10 3.35
CA ILE A 171 -5.66 -27.01 3.81
C ILE A 171 -4.99 -26.32 2.62
N ALA A 172 -4.41 -27.11 1.70
CA ALA A 172 -3.78 -26.59 0.49
C ALA A 172 -4.78 -25.84 -0.42
N ALA A 173 -5.99 -26.40 -0.58
CA ALA A 173 -7.04 -25.77 -1.38
C ALA A 173 -7.53 -24.45 -0.77
N VAL A 174 -7.72 -24.40 0.56
CA VAL A 174 -8.10 -23.16 1.25
C VAL A 174 -7.00 -22.10 1.12
N ARG A 175 -5.75 -22.47 1.35
CA ARG A 175 -4.60 -21.55 1.21
C ARG A 175 -4.52 -20.95 -0.21
N LEU A 176 -4.65 -21.80 -1.23
CA LEU A 176 -4.65 -21.33 -2.62
C LEU A 176 -5.80 -20.37 -2.91
N ARG A 177 -7.00 -20.69 -2.42
CA ARG A 177 -8.17 -19.82 -2.58
C ARG A 177 -7.96 -18.47 -1.94
N ARG A 178 -7.45 -18.37 -0.68
CA ARG A 178 -7.13 -17.10 -0.02
C ARG A 178 -6.16 -16.26 -0.84
N LYS A 179 -5.15 -16.90 -1.40
CA LYS A 179 -4.15 -16.26 -2.26
C LYS A 179 -4.77 -15.69 -3.54
N LEU A 180 -5.66 -16.44 -4.19
CA LEU A 180 -6.36 -15.99 -5.39
C LEU A 180 -7.36 -14.87 -5.09
N GLU A 181 -8.14 -14.98 -4.01
CA GLU A 181 -9.07 -13.93 -3.58
C GLU A 181 -8.33 -12.61 -3.32
N ASP A 182 -7.18 -12.68 -2.63
CA ASP A 182 -6.34 -11.51 -2.38
C ASP A 182 -5.78 -10.93 -3.67
N PHE A 183 -5.27 -11.76 -4.58
CA PHE A 183 -4.78 -11.33 -5.89
C PHE A 183 -5.87 -10.62 -6.70
N TYR A 184 -7.10 -11.13 -6.74
CA TYR A 184 -8.21 -10.47 -7.43
C TYR A 184 -8.64 -9.16 -6.78
N SER A 185 -8.51 -9.04 -5.45
CA SER A 185 -8.88 -7.84 -4.71
C SER A 185 -7.76 -6.79 -4.64
N CYS A 186 -6.52 -7.14 -4.96
CA CYS A 186 -5.35 -6.25 -4.78
C CYS A 186 -5.43 -4.97 -5.61
N SER A 187 -6.21 -4.95 -6.71
CA SER A 187 -6.47 -3.73 -7.51
C SER A 187 -7.06 -2.57 -6.70
N LYS A 188 -7.65 -2.87 -5.53
CA LYS A 188 -8.15 -1.85 -4.59
C LYS A 188 -7.09 -1.25 -3.67
N ARG A 189 -5.86 -1.77 -3.74
CA ARG A 189 -4.73 -1.37 -2.90
C ARG A 189 -3.51 -0.97 -3.74
N PRO A 190 -3.65 0.01 -4.66
CA PRO A 190 -2.54 0.44 -5.47
C PRO A 190 -1.52 1.24 -4.64
N VAL A 191 -0.25 1.01 -4.95
CA VAL A 191 0.89 1.82 -4.53
C VAL A 191 1.67 2.15 -5.79
N TRP A 192 1.83 3.42 -6.07
CA TRP A 192 2.48 3.83 -7.29
C TRP A 192 3.40 5.03 -7.06
N PHE A 193 4.38 5.20 -7.90
CA PHE A 193 5.30 6.32 -7.81
C PHE A 193 5.69 6.82 -9.19
N MET A 194 6.13 8.06 -9.24
CA MET A 194 6.53 8.73 -10.46
C MET A 194 7.71 9.66 -10.24
N ILE A 195 8.43 9.93 -11.32
CA ILE A 195 9.38 11.02 -11.38
C ILE A 195 8.61 12.33 -11.57
N SER A 196 8.93 13.31 -10.75
CA SER A 196 8.50 14.69 -10.91
C SER A 196 9.72 15.59 -11.08
N ASP A 197 9.58 16.72 -11.77
CA ASP A 197 10.64 17.68 -11.96
C ASP A 197 10.41 18.97 -11.18
N PHE A 198 11.51 19.65 -10.84
CA PHE A 198 11.52 20.96 -10.26
C PHE A 198 12.75 21.73 -10.77
N TYR A 199 12.54 22.65 -11.73
CA TYR A 199 13.59 23.46 -12.35
C TYR A 199 14.78 22.64 -12.89
N GLY A 200 14.51 21.56 -13.61
CA GLY A 200 15.53 20.70 -14.21
C GLY A 200 16.25 19.77 -13.21
N LYS A 201 15.69 19.61 -12.04
CA LYS A 201 16.04 18.60 -11.04
C LYS A 201 14.83 17.71 -10.80
N TYR A 202 15.09 16.51 -10.30
CA TYR A 202 14.07 15.45 -10.23
C TYR A 202 13.92 14.93 -8.80
N TYR A 203 12.73 14.43 -8.48
CA TYR A 203 12.42 13.79 -7.21
C TYR A 203 11.31 12.75 -7.42
N ILE A 204 11.17 11.81 -6.50
CA ILE A 204 10.08 10.83 -6.53
C ILE A 204 8.89 11.37 -5.74
N ILE A 205 7.70 11.19 -6.30
CA ILE A 205 6.44 11.25 -5.56
C ILE A 205 5.84 9.85 -5.57
N MET A 206 5.46 9.35 -4.40
CA MET A 206 4.86 8.04 -4.21
C MET A 206 3.49 8.16 -3.57
N TYR A 207 2.54 7.31 -3.96
CA TYR A 207 1.17 7.31 -3.47
C TYR A 207 0.78 5.93 -2.96
N TYR A 208 0.14 5.91 -1.79
CA TYR A 208 -0.54 4.77 -1.21
C TYR A 208 -2.03 5.06 -1.23
N ASP A 209 -2.75 4.55 -2.21
CA ASP A 209 -4.14 4.91 -2.46
C ASP A 209 -5.12 3.91 -1.85
N ASN A 210 -6.22 4.43 -1.33
CA ASN A 210 -7.38 3.66 -0.91
C ASN A 210 -8.50 3.87 -1.94
N GLU A 211 -8.67 2.92 -2.85
CA GLU A 211 -9.67 3.00 -3.92
C GLU A 211 -11.13 3.02 -3.40
N TYR A 212 -11.37 2.57 -2.17
CA TYR A 212 -12.71 2.65 -1.56
C TYR A 212 -13.11 4.08 -1.16
N ASN A 213 -12.12 4.94 -0.89
CA ASN A 213 -12.33 6.33 -0.49
C ASN A 213 -12.04 7.32 -1.63
N ARG A 214 -11.75 6.84 -2.83
CA ARG A 214 -11.47 7.68 -3.99
C ARG A 214 -12.73 8.42 -4.44
N ALA A 215 -12.58 9.64 -4.94
CA ALA A 215 -13.68 10.36 -5.59
C ALA A 215 -14.08 9.61 -6.86
N ASN A 216 -15.37 9.35 -7.02
CA ASN A 216 -15.94 8.60 -8.17
C ASN A 216 -16.35 9.51 -9.34
N GLY A 217 -16.13 10.83 -9.22
CA GLY A 217 -16.49 11.79 -10.26
C GLY A 217 -17.97 12.19 -10.30
N GLU A 218 -18.81 11.66 -9.41
CA GLU A 218 -20.24 12.02 -9.38
C GLU A 218 -20.50 13.45 -8.90
N ASP A 219 -19.52 14.06 -8.21
CA ASP A 219 -19.63 15.41 -7.63
C ASP A 219 -18.88 16.47 -8.49
N LEU A 220 -18.61 16.22 -9.78
CA LEU A 220 -17.95 17.14 -10.71
C LEU A 220 -18.96 18.03 -11.46
#